data_52f6905040fe409dd23ff526af75a034
#
_entry.id   52f6905040fe409dd23ff526af75a034
#
_cell.length_a   1.000
_cell.length_b   1.000
_cell.length_c   1.000
_cell.angle_alpha   90.00
_cell.angle_beta   90.00
_cell.angle_gamma   90.00
#
_symmetry.space_group_name_H-M   'P 1'
#
loop_
_entity.id
_entity.type
_entity.pdbx_description
1 polymer ?
#
loop_
_entity_poly.entity_id
_entity_poly.type
_entity_poly.pdbx_seq_one_letter_code
_entity_poly.pdbx_strand_id
1 'polypeptide(L)'
;GGGGGGGGGGGGGAGVQTYAGAAMQTDLEIARAAELRPLAEVAAKAGLAPGDLAPRAEGVAKVRWAAVKAKGVAAGEGGGGSLVLVTGVNPTPFGEGKTVTTIGLAQALCRQGERACCAIREPSMGPVFGVKGGAAGGGFSQVLPMDAINLHFTGDLHAITSAHNLLASMVDNSLKQGNPLGIDAQRVFWPRVLDLNDRALRQCVVGLGGAANGVPREDRFDITAASEVMAILALATGYADLKARLRRIVVAQNAAGEAVTAGDLQADG
;
A
#
# COMPACT_ATOMS: atom_id res chain seq x y z
N GLY A 1 56.67 33.93 46.36
CA GLY A 1 55.91 33.75 47.56
C GLY A 1 54.62 33.03 47.33
N GLY A 2 54.37 31.90 47.99
CA GLY A 2 53.11 31.34 48.38
C GLY A 2 52.23 30.78 47.29
N GLY A 3 51.84 29.56 47.17
CA GLY A 3 51.60 28.55 48.17
C GLY A 3 50.16 28.14 48.09
N GLY A 4 49.87 26.83 47.98
CA GLY A 4 48.60 26.18 48.22
C GLY A 4 47.75 25.98 46.98
N GLY A 5 47.30 24.82 46.61
CA GLY A 5 46.94 23.62 47.34
C GLY A 5 45.58 23.17 46.87
N GLY A 6 45.52 22.00 46.35
CA GLY A 6 44.49 21.02 46.61
C GLY A 6 43.16 21.06 45.85
N GLY A 7 42.78 19.94 45.32
CA GLY A 7 41.39 19.60 45.14
C GLY A 7 41.08 18.83 43.86
N GLY A 8 41.28 17.51 43.86
CA GLY A 8 40.81 16.63 42.79
C GLY A 8 39.31 16.53 42.75
N GLY A 9 38.76 16.54 41.56
CA GLY A 9 37.39 16.20 41.25
C GLY A 9 37.39 15.34 40.00
N GLY A 10 37.43 14.01 40.18
CA GLY A 10 37.28 13.07 39.09
C GLY A 10 35.85 13.11 38.54
N GLY A 11 35.64 13.81 37.47
CA GLY A 11 34.46 13.71 36.65
C GLY A 11 34.64 12.58 35.65
N GLY A 12 34.01 11.43 35.94
CA GLY A 12 33.91 10.32 35.01
C GLY A 12 33.17 10.74 33.76
N GLY A 13 33.92 11.12 32.72
CA GLY A 13 33.39 11.29 31.38
C GLY A 13 32.97 9.94 30.89
N ALA A 14 31.63 9.68 30.82
CA ALA A 14 31.09 8.62 30.07
C ALA A 14 31.54 8.80 28.63
N GLY A 15 32.55 8.02 28.22
CA GLY A 15 33.02 7.96 26.87
C GLY A 15 31.85 7.64 25.95
N VAL A 16 31.46 8.61 25.14
CA VAL A 16 30.66 8.35 23.97
C VAL A 16 31.49 7.44 23.10
N GLN A 17 31.20 6.13 23.15
CA GLN A 17 31.73 5.18 22.18
C GLN A 17 31.21 5.62 20.81
N THR A 18 32.01 6.36 20.08
CA THR A 18 31.84 6.56 18.65
C THR A 18 32.07 5.20 18.00
N TYR A 19 30.99 4.60 17.49
CA TYR A 19 31.06 3.45 16.60
C TYR A 19 31.68 3.93 15.28
N ALA A 20 33.00 4.11 15.28
CA ALA A 20 33.78 4.36 14.08
C ALA A 20 34.05 3.01 13.43
N GLY A 21 33.48 2.76 12.23
CA GLY A 21 34.13 1.91 11.26
C GLY A 21 33.48 0.62 10.79
N ALA A 22 32.24 0.27 11.14
CA ALA A 22 31.52 -0.70 10.32
C ALA A 22 30.67 0.07 9.30
N ALA A 23 30.96 -0.09 8.02
CA ALA A 23 30.08 0.43 6.98
C ALA A 23 28.65 -0.07 7.27
N MET A 24 27.69 0.84 7.45
CA MET A 24 26.30 0.45 7.68
C MET A 24 25.81 -0.32 6.45
N GLN A 25 25.40 -1.56 6.66
CA GLN A 25 24.81 -2.36 5.61
C GLN A 25 23.54 -1.67 5.07
N THR A 26 23.38 -1.68 3.78
CA THR A 26 22.15 -1.22 3.14
C THR A 26 20.98 -2.18 3.41
N ASP A 27 19.77 -1.72 3.31
CA ASP A 27 18.56 -2.54 3.46
C ASP A 27 18.60 -3.77 2.54
N LEU A 28 19.13 -3.62 1.34
CA LEU A 28 19.27 -4.70 0.36
C LEU A 28 20.33 -5.73 0.78
N GLU A 29 21.46 -5.30 1.32
CA GLU A 29 22.51 -6.19 1.83
C GLU A 29 22.00 -6.99 3.01
N ILE A 30 21.26 -6.38 3.95
CA ILE A 30 20.63 -7.06 5.07
C ILE A 30 19.60 -8.08 4.58
N ALA A 31 18.75 -7.69 3.63
CA ALA A 31 17.74 -8.58 3.06
C ALA A 31 18.35 -9.81 2.36
N ARG A 32 19.43 -9.61 1.59
CA ARG A 32 20.10 -10.69 0.86
C ARG A 32 20.94 -11.62 1.74
N ALA A 33 21.41 -11.12 2.88
CA ALA A 33 22.13 -11.92 3.87
C ALA A 33 21.18 -12.76 4.75
N ALA A 34 19.88 -12.47 4.74
CA ALA A 34 18.90 -13.18 5.55
C ALA A 34 18.47 -14.48 4.86
N GLU A 35 18.43 -15.57 5.65
CA GLU A 35 17.89 -16.85 5.19
C GLU A 35 16.37 -16.86 5.25
N LEU A 36 15.73 -17.16 4.12
CA LEU A 36 14.27 -17.27 4.04
C LEU A 36 13.82 -18.58 4.66
N ARG A 37 12.90 -18.51 5.62
CA ARG A 37 12.24 -19.69 6.16
C ARG A 37 11.23 -20.24 5.16
N PRO A 38 11.01 -21.57 5.12
CA PRO A 38 9.94 -22.15 4.32
C PRO A 38 8.60 -21.50 4.62
N LEU A 39 7.90 -21.04 3.58
CA LEU A 39 6.64 -20.29 3.73
C LEU A 39 5.58 -21.09 4.50
N ALA A 40 5.57 -22.43 4.35
CA ALA A 40 4.66 -23.30 5.09
C ALA A 40 4.88 -23.23 6.61
N GLU A 41 6.12 -23.11 7.08
CA GLU A 41 6.44 -22.96 8.50
C GLU A 41 5.99 -21.61 9.04
N VAL A 42 6.17 -20.54 8.24
CA VAL A 42 5.72 -19.19 8.60
C VAL A 42 4.20 -19.16 8.67
N ALA A 43 3.52 -19.75 7.70
CA ALA A 43 2.06 -19.82 7.65
C ALA A 43 1.47 -20.64 8.81
N ALA A 44 2.13 -21.73 9.20
CA ALA A 44 1.70 -22.56 10.33
C ALA A 44 1.66 -21.78 11.64
N LYS A 45 2.57 -20.81 11.85
CA LYS A 45 2.53 -19.92 13.02
C LYS A 45 1.29 -19.02 13.05
N ALA A 46 0.75 -18.68 11.88
CA ALA A 46 -0.51 -17.96 11.73
C ALA A 46 -1.73 -18.90 11.74
N GLY A 47 -1.55 -20.19 12.00
CA GLY A 47 -2.62 -21.20 12.01
C GLY A 47 -3.10 -21.58 10.61
N LEU A 48 -2.31 -21.33 9.56
CA LEU A 48 -2.66 -21.65 8.18
C LEU A 48 -2.00 -22.97 7.75
N ALA A 49 -2.77 -23.87 7.12
CA ALA A 49 -2.28 -25.07 6.50
C ALA A 49 -1.73 -24.79 5.08
N PRO A 50 -0.85 -25.63 4.53
CA PRO A 50 -0.35 -25.45 3.16
C PRO A 50 -1.47 -25.32 2.11
N GLY A 51 -2.59 -26.03 2.26
CA GLY A 51 -3.76 -25.94 1.38
C GLY A 51 -4.51 -24.61 1.45
N ASP A 52 -4.30 -23.82 2.49
CA ASP A 52 -4.90 -22.50 2.66
C ASP A 52 -4.17 -21.43 1.82
N LEU A 53 -3.01 -21.78 1.27
CA LEU A 53 -2.15 -20.88 0.52
C LEU A 53 -2.31 -21.06 -0.99
N ALA A 54 -2.14 -19.96 -1.72
CA ALA A 54 -1.99 -19.92 -3.17
C ALA A 54 -0.61 -19.28 -3.47
N PRO A 55 0.44 -20.09 -3.70
CA PRO A 55 1.79 -19.60 -3.98
C PRO A 55 1.80 -18.65 -5.18
N ARG A 56 2.63 -17.59 -5.10
CA ARG A 56 2.82 -16.59 -6.17
C ARG A 56 4.25 -16.52 -6.63
N ALA A 57 5.19 -16.47 -5.69
CA ALA A 57 6.63 -16.46 -5.92
C ALA A 57 7.31 -17.17 -4.74
N GLU A 58 8.62 -17.31 -4.79
CA GLU A 58 9.40 -17.81 -3.67
C GLU A 58 9.18 -16.94 -2.42
N GLY A 59 8.81 -17.58 -1.32
CA GLY A 59 8.51 -16.86 -0.07
C GLY A 59 7.23 -16.02 -0.07
N VAL A 60 6.39 -16.11 -1.11
CA VAL A 60 5.18 -15.28 -1.27
C VAL A 60 3.97 -16.13 -1.63
N ALA A 61 2.86 -15.96 -0.90
CA ALA A 61 1.57 -16.57 -1.23
C ALA A 61 0.40 -15.66 -0.85
N LYS A 62 -0.73 -15.85 -1.54
CA LYS A 62 -2.03 -15.32 -1.10
C LYS A 62 -2.71 -16.34 -0.19
N VAL A 63 -3.40 -15.88 0.84
CA VAL A 63 -4.30 -16.72 1.64
C VAL A 63 -5.61 -16.89 0.86
N ARG A 64 -6.06 -18.14 0.71
CA ARG A 64 -7.31 -18.42 -0.01
C ARG A 64 -8.50 -17.88 0.77
N TRP A 65 -9.43 -17.22 0.07
CA TRP A 65 -10.62 -16.66 0.69
C TRP A 65 -11.46 -17.68 1.45
N ALA A 66 -11.53 -18.91 0.94
CA ALA A 66 -12.21 -20.02 1.61
C ALA A 66 -11.60 -20.30 3.00
N ALA A 67 -10.27 -20.24 3.14
CA ALA A 67 -9.57 -20.42 4.40
C ALA A 67 -9.87 -19.27 5.37
N VAL A 68 -9.89 -18.02 4.87
CA VAL A 68 -10.29 -16.85 5.66
C VAL A 68 -11.71 -17.01 6.18
N LYS A 69 -12.66 -17.44 5.35
CA LYS A 69 -14.05 -17.70 5.77
C LYS A 69 -14.17 -18.82 6.80
N ALA A 70 -13.46 -19.93 6.57
CA ALA A 70 -13.56 -21.10 7.45
C ALA A 70 -12.92 -20.86 8.82
N LYS A 71 -11.86 -20.05 8.86
CA LYS A 71 -11.14 -19.67 10.08
C LYS A 71 -11.54 -18.29 10.60
N GLY A 72 -12.28 -17.56 9.75
CA GLY A 72 -12.80 -16.25 10.05
C GLY A 72 -13.68 -16.35 11.25
N VAL A 73 -13.13 -15.89 12.30
CA VAL A 73 -13.82 -15.53 13.51
C VAL A 73 -15.07 -14.79 13.08
N ALA A 74 -16.20 -15.32 13.45
CA ALA A 74 -17.38 -14.48 13.55
C ALA A 74 -16.96 -13.25 14.34
N ALA A 75 -16.95 -12.11 13.69
CA ALA A 75 -16.55 -10.86 14.31
C ALA A 75 -17.46 -10.66 15.53
N GLY A 76 -16.92 -10.85 16.72
CA GLY A 76 -17.62 -10.60 17.96
C GLY A 76 -17.73 -11.72 18.98
N GLU A 77 -17.43 -12.97 18.65
CA GLU A 77 -17.51 -14.07 19.63
C GLU A 77 -16.13 -14.55 20.07
N GLY A 78 -15.67 -14.02 21.18
CA GLY A 78 -14.68 -14.57 22.10
C GLY A 78 -13.29 -14.90 21.54
N GLY A 79 -12.28 -14.16 21.92
CA GLY A 79 -10.87 -14.50 21.76
C GLY A 79 -10.14 -13.80 20.61
N GLY A 80 -10.61 -12.67 20.14
CA GLY A 80 -9.87 -11.82 19.23
C GLY A 80 -8.58 -11.31 19.89
N GLY A 81 -7.46 -11.35 19.16
CA GLY A 81 -6.21 -10.74 19.61
C GLY A 81 -6.36 -9.23 19.76
N SER A 82 -5.40 -8.61 20.44
CA SER A 82 -5.35 -7.15 20.57
C SER A 82 -4.92 -6.51 19.26
N LEU A 83 -5.67 -5.51 18.80
CA LEU A 83 -5.30 -4.68 17.66
C LEU A 83 -4.41 -3.52 18.11
N VAL A 84 -3.22 -3.42 17.57
CA VAL A 84 -2.32 -2.29 17.79
C VAL A 84 -2.21 -1.49 16.50
N LEU A 85 -2.69 -0.24 16.53
CA LEU A 85 -2.58 0.69 15.41
C LEU A 85 -1.29 1.51 15.53
N VAL A 86 -0.42 1.41 14.51
CA VAL A 86 0.78 2.24 14.38
C VAL A 86 0.49 3.35 13.38
N THR A 87 0.50 4.59 13.86
CA THR A 87 0.20 5.78 13.04
C THR A 87 1.15 6.92 13.35
N GLY A 88 1.20 7.92 12.47
CA GLY A 88 1.92 9.18 12.68
C GLY A 88 0.94 10.31 12.98
N VAL A 89 1.33 11.23 13.84
CA VAL A 89 0.51 12.41 14.17
C VAL A 89 0.41 13.35 12.96
N ASN A 90 1.55 13.63 12.32
CA ASN A 90 1.62 14.46 11.12
C ASN A 90 2.39 13.74 10.00
N PRO A 91 1.99 13.89 8.73
CA PRO A 91 2.77 13.40 7.61
C PRO A 91 4.03 14.27 7.41
N THR A 92 5.14 13.65 7.00
CA THR A 92 6.36 14.33 6.60
C THR A 92 6.80 13.91 5.20
N PRO A 93 7.57 14.74 4.45
CA PRO A 93 8.09 14.37 3.14
C PRO A 93 8.93 13.08 3.15
N PHE A 94 9.68 12.85 4.25
CA PHE A 94 10.59 11.70 4.38
C PHE A 94 9.92 10.44 4.94
N GLY A 95 8.69 10.56 5.44
CA GLY A 95 8.00 9.49 6.16
C GLY A 95 8.32 9.47 7.66
N GLU A 96 7.51 8.75 8.44
CA GLU A 96 7.58 8.73 9.93
C GLU A 96 7.98 7.34 10.47
N GLY A 97 8.40 6.42 9.61
CA GLY A 97 8.85 5.08 10.02
C GLY A 97 7.74 4.14 10.49
N LYS A 98 6.47 4.41 10.16
CA LYS A 98 5.33 3.57 10.58
C LYS A 98 5.50 2.10 10.23
N THR A 99 5.92 1.79 9.02
CA THR A 99 6.13 0.40 8.55
C THR A 99 7.25 -0.27 9.31
N VAL A 100 8.40 0.39 9.47
CA VAL A 100 9.55 -0.13 10.22
C VAL A 100 9.16 -0.40 11.67
N THR A 101 8.43 0.51 12.31
CA THR A 101 7.94 0.36 13.68
C THR A 101 6.96 -0.81 13.78
N THR A 102 6.02 -0.95 12.83
CA THR A 102 5.04 -2.05 12.82
C THR A 102 5.72 -3.41 12.73
N ILE A 103 6.69 -3.54 11.82
CA ILE A 103 7.43 -4.78 11.61
C ILE A 103 8.30 -5.09 12.84
N GLY A 104 9.05 -4.09 13.33
CA GLY A 104 9.91 -4.24 14.51
C GLY A 104 9.12 -4.63 15.76
N LEU A 105 7.94 -4.07 15.97
CA LEU A 105 7.05 -4.42 17.06
C LEU A 105 6.57 -5.87 16.94
N ALA A 106 6.13 -6.29 15.75
CA ALA A 106 5.72 -7.68 15.53
C ALA A 106 6.87 -8.67 15.76
N GLN A 107 8.08 -8.34 15.30
CA GLN A 107 9.28 -9.13 15.55
C GLN A 107 9.59 -9.22 17.06
N ALA A 108 9.51 -8.12 17.79
CA ALA A 108 9.78 -8.06 19.22
C ALA A 108 8.77 -8.92 20.01
N LEU A 109 7.48 -8.81 19.72
CA LEU A 109 6.43 -9.61 20.33
C LEU A 109 6.64 -11.12 20.07
N CYS A 110 6.94 -11.48 18.81
CA CYS A 110 7.24 -12.88 18.49
C CYS A 110 8.46 -13.43 19.22
N ARG A 111 9.51 -12.61 19.46
CA ARG A 111 10.68 -13.00 20.24
C ARG A 111 10.36 -13.21 21.73
N GLN A 112 9.35 -12.54 22.24
CA GLN A 112 8.83 -12.72 23.62
C GLN A 112 7.88 -13.92 23.76
N GLY A 113 7.64 -14.65 22.66
CA GLY A 113 6.77 -15.83 22.65
C GLY A 113 5.31 -15.50 22.31
N GLU A 114 4.97 -14.24 22.08
CA GLU A 114 3.62 -13.83 21.70
C GLU A 114 3.29 -14.21 20.24
N ARG A 115 2.04 -14.50 19.97
CA ARG A 115 1.55 -14.71 18.61
C ARG A 115 1.18 -13.38 17.99
N ALA A 116 2.10 -12.78 17.28
CA ALA A 116 1.91 -11.50 16.62
C ALA A 116 2.00 -11.62 15.09
N CYS A 117 1.21 -10.81 14.39
CA CYS A 117 1.25 -10.66 12.95
C CYS A 117 1.14 -9.17 12.62
N CYS A 118 1.93 -8.69 11.67
CA CYS A 118 1.77 -7.32 11.16
C CYS A 118 0.90 -7.34 9.90
N ALA A 119 -0.01 -6.37 9.79
CA ALA A 119 -0.77 -6.08 8.59
C ALA A 119 -0.29 -4.74 8.04
N ILE A 120 0.32 -4.76 6.87
CA ILE A 120 0.86 -3.58 6.19
C ILE A 120 0.31 -3.53 4.78
N ARG A 121 0.25 -2.32 4.22
CA ARG A 121 -0.19 -2.14 2.83
C ARG A 121 0.87 -2.65 1.86
N GLU A 122 0.43 -3.23 0.73
CA GLU A 122 1.32 -3.54 -0.39
C GLU A 122 2.12 -2.29 -0.80
N PRO A 123 3.43 -2.42 -1.06
CA PRO A 123 4.24 -1.32 -1.54
C PRO A 123 3.77 -0.79 -2.90
N SER A 124 3.73 0.55 -3.02
CA SER A 124 3.56 1.23 -4.30
C SER A 124 4.94 1.56 -4.88
N MET A 125 5.13 1.33 -6.19
CA MET A 125 6.42 1.57 -6.84
C MET A 125 6.87 3.04 -6.78
N GLY A 126 5.94 3.99 -6.84
CA GLY A 126 6.28 5.41 -6.75
C GLY A 126 7.07 5.75 -5.49
N PRO A 127 6.59 5.44 -4.28
CA PRO A 127 7.37 5.61 -3.04
C PRO A 127 8.66 4.79 -2.97
N VAL A 128 8.68 3.57 -3.54
CA VAL A 128 9.89 2.71 -3.54
C VAL A 128 11.05 3.37 -4.28
N PHE A 129 10.78 3.94 -5.45
CA PHE A 129 11.77 4.68 -6.24
C PHE A 129 11.87 6.17 -5.87
N GLY A 130 11.11 6.63 -4.89
CA GLY A 130 11.10 7.99 -4.39
C GLY A 130 11.95 8.19 -3.15
N VAL A 131 11.77 9.34 -2.50
CA VAL A 131 12.50 9.74 -1.30
C VAL A 131 12.15 8.88 -0.07
N LYS A 132 10.97 8.25 -0.05
CA LYS A 132 10.47 7.51 1.11
C LYS A 132 11.03 6.09 1.26
N GLY A 133 11.76 5.58 0.27
CA GLY A 133 12.31 4.22 0.31
C GLY A 133 11.27 3.11 0.23
N GLY A 134 11.71 1.86 0.39
CA GLY A 134 10.87 0.67 0.26
C GLY A 134 9.84 0.51 1.37
N ALA A 135 8.63 0.08 1.01
CA ALA A 135 7.55 -0.12 1.96
C ALA A 135 7.56 -1.51 2.61
N ALA A 136 8.51 -2.39 2.27
CA ALA A 136 8.75 -3.65 2.97
C ALA A 136 9.49 -3.47 4.31
N GLY A 137 9.72 -2.23 4.74
CA GLY A 137 10.47 -1.89 5.94
C GLY A 137 11.88 -1.43 5.64
N GLY A 138 12.78 -1.45 6.63
CA GLY A 138 14.18 -1.06 6.51
C GLY A 138 15.04 -1.60 7.64
N GLY A 139 16.35 -1.64 7.44
CA GLY A 139 17.30 -2.23 8.38
C GLY A 139 16.94 -3.68 8.67
N PHE A 140 16.91 -4.05 9.93
CA PHE A 140 16.50 -5.38 10.40
C PHE A 140 14.97 -5.52 10.58
N SER A 141 14.21 -4.43 10.41
CA SER A 141 12.75 -4.45 10.44
C SER A 141 12.20 -4.50 9.02
N GLN A 142 12.38 -5.64 8.35
CA GLN A 142 11.96 -5.87 6.96
C GLN A 142 11.08 -7.10 6.82
N VAL A 143 10.19 -7.08 5.83
CA VAL A 143 9.46 -8.25 5.32
C VAL A 143 10.22 -8.78 4.10
N LEU A 144 10.46 -10.08 4.07
CA LEU A 144 11.23 -10.73 3.03
C LEU A 144 10.33 -11.67 2.16
N PRO A 145 10.65 -11.82 0.89
CA PRO A 145 11.74 -11.22 0.10
C PRO A 145 11.46 -9.76 -0.27
N MET A 146 12.35 -8.84 0.15
CA MET A 146 12.11 -7.39 0.09
C MET A 146 11.95 -6.87 -1.34
N ASP A 147 12.83 -7.26 -2.25
CA ASP A 147 12.84 -6.81 -3.65
C ASP A 147 11.58 -7.27 -4.40
N ALA A 148 11.18 -8.53 -4.29
CA ALA A 148 9.95 -9.02 -4.89
C ALA A 148 8.72 -8.29 -4.34
N ILE A 149 8.68 -8.03 -3.02
CA ILE A 149 7.56 -7.32 -2.36
C ILE A 149 7.49 -5.87 -2.84
N ASN A 150 8.62 -5.18 -2.94
CA ASN A 150 8.67 -3.77 -3.30
C ASN A 150 8.38 -3.51 -4.79
N LEU A 151 8.69 -4.45 -5.67
CA LEU A 151 8.54 -4.26 -7.11
C LEU A 151 7.18 -4.71 -7.64
N HIS A 152 6.80 -5.94 -7.38
CA HIS A 152 5.51 -6.49 -7.87
C HIS A 152 5.09 -7.68 -6.99
N PHE A 153 4.58 -7.39 -5.82
CA PHE A 153 4.33 -8.38 -4.78
C PHE A 153 3.39 -9.51 -5.20
N THR A 154 2.09 -9.24 -5.23
CA THR A 154 1.07 -10.22 -5.64
C THR A 154 0.24 -9.75 -6.83
N GLY A 155 0.56 -8.58 -7.38
CA GLY A 155 -0.10 -7.97 -8.53
C GLY A 155 -1.38 -7.22 -8.18
N ASP A 156 -1.66 -6.96 -6.90
CA ASP A 156 -2.90 -6.28 -6.51
C ASP A 156 -2.90 -4.81 -6.95
N LEU A 157 -1.78 -4.09 -6.85
CA LEU A 157 -1.68 -2.74 -7.39
C LEU A 157 -1.86 -2.69 -8.91
N HIS A 158 -1.32 -3.67 -9.65
CA HIS A 158 -1.57 -3.80 -11.09
C HIS A 158 -3.06 -4.03 -11.37
N ALA A 159 -3.70 -4.94 -10.64
CA ALA A 159 -5.13 -5.22 -10.79
C ALA A 159 -5.99 -3.97 -10.51
N ILE A 160 -5.66 -3.22 -9.46
CA ILE A 160 -6.33 -1.95 -9.12
C ILE A 160 -6.13 -0.92 -10.23
N THR A 161 -4.89 -0.76 -10.73
CA THR A 161 -4.59 0.14 -11.87
C THR A 161 -5.45 -0.22 -13.08
N SER A 162 -5.52 -1.51 -13.41
CA SER A 162 -6.29 -1.99 -14.56
C SER A 162 -7.79 -1.73 -14.41
N ALA A 163 -8.35 -2.05 -13.24
CA ALA A 163 -9.77 -1.83 -12.95
C ALA A 163 -10.13 -0.33 -12.96
N HIS A 164 -9.29 0.49 -12.33
CA HIS A 164 -9.48 1.94 -12.27
C HIS A 164 -9.45 2.57 -13.68
N ASN A 165 -8.44 2.21 -14.47
CA ASN A 165 -8.27 2.76 -15.82
C ASN A 165 -9.32 2.22 -16.81
N LEU A 166 -9.83 1.00 -16.60
CA LEU A 166 -10.96 0.50 -17.36
C LEU A 166 -12.18 1.39 -17.14
N LEU A 167 -12.50 1.73 -15.90
CA LEU A 167 -13.61 2.65 -15.60
C LEU A 167 -13.39 4.03 -16.22
N ALA A 168 -12.17 4.59 -16.17
CA ALA A 168 -11.84 5.83 -16.84
C ALA A 168 -12.06 5.76 -18.37
N SER A 169 -11.68 4.64 -18.98
CA SER A 169 -11.89 4.39 -20.41
C SER A 169 -13.37 4.27 -20.75
N MET A 170 -14.18 3.70 -19.87
CA MET A 170 -15.63 3.60 -20.05
C MET A 170 -16.33 4.96 -19.98
N VAL A 171 -15.86 5.86 -19.11
CA VAL A 171 -16.33 7.26 -19.08
C VAL A 171 -16.06 7.95 -20.43
N ASP A 172 -14.80 7.85 -20.94
CA ASP A 172 -14.44 8.46 -22.23
C ASP A 172 -15.20 7.82 -23.41
N ASN A 173 -15.42 6.49 -23.34
CA ASN A 173 -16.22 5.80 -24.35
C ASN A 173 -17.68 6.27 -24.33
N SER A 174 -18.28 6.46 -23.15
CA SER A 174 -19.64 6.99 -23.01
C SER A 174 -19.76 8.39 -23.61
N LEU A 175 -18.81 9.28 -23.30
CA LEU A 175 -18.75 10.63 -23.89
C LEU A 175 -18.70 10.60 -25.42
N LYS A 176 -17.89 9.69 -25.99
CA LYS A 176 -17.69 9.57 -27.44
C LYS A 176 -18.87 8.94 -28.15
N GLN A 177 -19.50 7.92 -27.58
CA GLN A 177 -20.56 7.12 -28.19
C GLN A 177 -21.96 7.71 -27.97
N GLY A 178 -22.09 8.99 -28.18
CA GLY A 178 -23.36 9.71 -28.11
C GLY A 178 -23.76 10.17 -26.72
N ASN A 179 -22.93 9.94 -25.72
CA ASN A 179 -23.11 10.44 -24.35
C ASN A 179 -24.52 10.20 -23.78
N PRO A 180 -25.00 8.95 -23.73
CA PRO A 180 -26.37 8.64 -23.32
C PRO A 180 -26.71 9.04 -21.89
N LEU A 181 -25.70 9.23 -21.04
CA LEU A 181 -25.85 9.67 -19.65
C LEU A 181 -25.77 11.20 -19.49
N GLY A 182 -25.53 11.93 -20.58
CA GLY A 182 -25.40 13.39 -20.57
C GLY A 182 -24.20 13.90 -19.75
N ILE A 183 -23.12 13.13 -19.67
CA ILE A 183 -21.93 13.49 -18.90
C ILE A 183 -21.38 14.84 -19.39
N ASP A 184 -21.14 15.77 -18.46
CA ASP A 184 -20.41 16.99 -18.73
C ASP A 184 -18.90 16.69 -18.77
N ALA A 185 -18.28 16.86 -19.94
CA ALA A 185 -16.85 16.57 -20.13
C ALA A 185 -15.93 17.39 -19.21
N GLN A 186 -16.39 18.55 -18.71
CA GLN A 186 -15.66 19.39 -17.74
C GLN A 186 -15.87 18.97 -16.28
N ARG A 187 -16.79 18.03 -16.04
CA ARG A 187 -17.14 17.55 -14.70
C ARG A 187 -16.90 16.05 -14.56
N VAL A 188 -15.81 15.57 -15.14
CA VAL A 188 -15.31 14.22 -14.94
C VAL A 188 -14.36 14.22 -13.75
N PHE A 189 -14.66 13.40 -12.72
CA PHE A 189 -13.92 13.34 -11.45
C PHE A 189 -13.02 12.13 -11.35
N TRP A 190 -13.08 11.22 -12.32
CA TRP A 190 -12.37 9.96 -12.36
C TRP A 190 -11.17 10.04 -13.31
N PRO A 191 -9.99 10.47 -12.80
CA PRO A 191 -8.78 10.54 -13.60
C PRO A 191 -8.24 9.13 -13.86
N ARG A 192 -7.17 9.01 -14.63
CA ARG A 192 -6.41 7.77 -14.73
C ARG A 192 -5.45 7.61 -13.56
N VAL A 193 -4.92 6.40 -13.37
CA VAL A 193 -3.89 6.14 -12.35
C VAL A 193 -2.69 5.43 -12.95
N LEU A 194 -1.53 5.67 -12.33
CA LEU A 194 -0.27 5.02 -12.63
C LEU A 194 0.46 4.77 -11.30
N ASP A 195 1.06 3.57 -11.11
CA ASP A 195 1.77 3.28 -9.87
C ASP A 195 3.19 3.86 -9.84
N LEU A 196 3.33 5.08 -10.33
CA LEU A 196 4.56 5.88 -10.32
C LEU A 196 4.24 7.34 -9.99
N ASN A 197 5.20 8.04 -9.40
CA ASN A 197 5.13 9.49 -9.23
C ASN A 197 5.63 10.18 -10.48
N ASP A 198 4.78 10.35 -11.48
CA ASP A 198 5.13 11.05 -12.72
C ASP A 198 4.65 12.50 -12.69
N ARG A 199 5.60 13.43 -12.61
CA ARG A 199 5.31 14.86 -12.56
C ARG A 199 4.73 15.37 -13.87
N ALA A 200 5.13 14.81 -15.01
CA ALA A 200 4.68 15.23 -16.33
C ALA A 200 3.19 14.91 -16.57
N LEU A 201 2.65 13.91 -15.86
CA LEU A 201 1.27 13.47 -15.98
C LEU A 201 0.31 14.09 -14.93
N ARG A 202 0.78 15.04 -14.12
CA ARG A 202 -0.08 15.70 -13.11
C ARG A 202 -1.17 16.58 -13.70
N GLN A 203 -0.91 17.11 -14.90
CA GLN A 203 -1.88 17.83 -15.73
C GLN A 203 -1.58 17.52 -17.18
N CYS A 204 -2.54 17.01 -17.90
CA CYS A 204 -2.42 16.63 -19.28
C CYS A 204 -3.75 16.88 -20.01
N VAL A 205 -3.74 16.78 -21.33
CA VAL A 205 -4.95 16.79 -22.15
C VAL A 205 -5.13 15.40 -22.74
N VAL A 206 -6.28 14.80 -22.53
CA VAL A 206 -6.69 13.52 -23.11
C VAL A 206 -7.68 13.73 -24.25
N GLY A 207 -7.88 12.68 -25.08
CA GLY A 207 -8.87 12.70 -26.17
C GLY A 207 -8.46 13.48 -27.42
N LEU A 208 -7.19 13.86 -27.56
CA LEU A 208 -6.65 14.50 -28.77
C LEU A 208 -6.62 13.52 -29.94
N GLY A 209 -6.59 14.09 -31.18
CA GLY A 209 -6.54 13.31 -32.43
C GLY A 209 -7.85 13.27 -33.20
N GLY A 210 -8.75 14.19 -32.92
CA GLY A 210 -10.03 14.39 -33.62
C GLY A 210 -11.12 13.42 -33.19
N ALA A 211 -12.23 13.45 -33.92
CA ALA A 211 -13.46 12.73 -33.55
C ALA A 211 -13.30 11.20 -33.43
N ALA A 212 -12.25 10.63 -34.02
CA ALA A 212 -11.95 9.21 -33.88
C ALA A 212 -11.50 8.82 -32.47
N ASN A 213 -10.85 9.73 -31.73
CA ASN A 213 -10.19 9.42 -30.44
C ASN A 213 -10.99 9.81 -29.20
N GLY A 214 -11.89 10.77 -29.27
CA GLY A 214 -12.72 11.16 -28.12
C GLY A 214 -12.99 12.64 -28.00
N VAL A 215 -13.34 13.09 -26.79
CA VAL A 215 -13.61 14.49 -26.45
C VAL A 215 -12.40 15.07 -25.71
N PRO A 216 -11.68 16.06 -26.30
CA PRO A 216 -10.54 16.68 -25.61
C PRO A 216 -10.96 17.35 -24.29
N ARG A 217 -10.25 17.03 -23.22
CA ARG A 217 -10.43 17.62 -21.89
C ARG A 217 -9.14 17.59 -21.08
N GLU A 218 -9.06 18.47 -20.10
CA GLU A 218 -8.02 18.35 -19.08
C GLU A 218 -8.23 17.08 -18.25
N ASP A 219 -7.14 16.44 -17.90
CA ASP A 219 -7.12 15.26 -17.05
C ASP A 219 -5.76 15.19 -16.31
N ARG A 220 -5.59 14.16 -15.49
CA ARG A 220 -4.36 13.87 -14.77
C ARG A 220 -4.20 12.39 -14.56
N PHE A 221 -3.02 11.98 -14.11
CA PHE A 221 -2.76 10.65 -13.59
C PHE A 221 -2.45 10.76 -12.09
N ASP A 222 -3.30 10.18 -11.28
CA ASP A 222 -3.05 10.03 -9.85
C ASP A 222 -2.22 8.76 -9.60
N ILE A 223 -1.60 8.62 -8.43
CA ILE A 223 -0.90 7.39 -8.09
C ILE A 223 -1.91 6.29 -7.76
N THR A 224 -1.70 5.06 -8.23
CA THR A 224 -2.59 3.92 -8.00
C THR A 224 -2.95 3.72 -6.53
N ALA A 225 -1.99 3.94 -5.62
CA ALA A 225 -2.22 3.84 -4.18
C ALA A 225 -3.28 4.80 -3.63
N ALA A 226 -3.62 5.87 -4.35
CA ALA A 226 -4.69 6.82 -4.00
C ALA A 226 -6.04 6.46 -4.65
N SER A 227 -6.12 5.39 -5.43
CA SER A 227 -7.36 4.95 -6.05
C SER A 227 -8.46 4.62 -5.03
N GLU A 228 -9.67 5.10 -5.28
CA GLU A 228 -10.84 4.71 -4.49
C GLU A 228 -11.11 3.20 -4.55
N VAL A 229 -10.79 2.55 -5.69
CA VAL A 229 -10.88 1.09 -5.84
C VAL A 229 -10.03 0.38 -4.78
N MET A 230 -8.83 0.91 -4.47
CA MET A 230 -7.98 0.36 -3.42
C MET A 230 -8.62 0.48 -2.03
N ALA A 231 -9.19 1.64 -1.72
CA ALA A 231 -9.89 1.86 -0.45
C ALA A 231 -11.12 0.95 -0.31
N ILE A 232 -11.89 0.80 -1.38
CA ILE A 232 -13.05 -0.10 -1.44
C ILE A 232 -12.61 -1.54 -1.21
N LEU A 233 -11.55 -2.00 -1.89
CA LEU A 233 -11.03 -3.37 -1.73
C LEU A 233 -10.59 -3.64 -0.29
N ALA A 234 -9.92 -2.67 0.36
CA ALA A 234 -9.47 -2.80 1.74
C ALA A 234 -10.61 -2.84 2.78
N LEU A 235 -11.77 -2.25 2.46
CA LEU A 235 -12.92 -2.15 3.35
C LEU A 235 -14.02 -3.18 3.05
N ALA A 236 -13.96 -3.85 1.90
CA ALA A 236 -14.97 -4.80 1.49
C ALA A 236 -14.98 -6.06 2.36
N THR A 237 -16.15 -6.49 2.77
CA THR A 237 -16.36 -7.69 3.61
C THR A 237 -16.60 -8.97 2.80
N GLY A 238 -16.70 -8.85 1.46
CA GLY A 238 -16.88 -9.95 0.55
C GLY A 238 -17.22 -9.48 -0.86
N TYR A 239 -17.36 -10.42 -1.80
CA TYR A 239 -17.57 -10.07 -3.21
C TYR A 239 -18.85 -9.26 -3.47
N ALA A 240 -19.95 -9.60 -2.80
CA ALA A 240 -21.20 -8.86 -2.95
C ALA A 240 -21.09 -7.41 -2.45
N ASP A 241 -20.43 -7.20 -1.30
CA ASP A 241 -20.17 -5.87 -0.76
C ASP A 241 -19.19 -5.11 -1.64
N LEU A 242 -18.13 -5.76 -2.13
CA LEU A 242 -17.18 -5.16 -3.07
C LEU A 242 -17.91 -4.64 -4.32
N LYS A 243 -18.71 -5.48 -4.97
CA LYS A 243 -19.50 -5.09 -6.14
C LYS A 243 -20.46 -3.93 -5.84
N ALA A 244 -21.17 -3.99 -4.72
CA ALA A 244 -22.10 -2.94 -4.31
C ALA A 244 -21.40 -1.59 -4.07
N ARG A 245 -20.17 -1.61 -3.55
CA ARG A 245 -19.36 -0.40 -3.35
C ARG A 245 -18.83 0.16 -4.66
N LEU A 246 -18.25 -0.69 -5.52
CA LEU A 246 -17.75 -0.29 -6.83
C LEU A 246 -18.85 0.37 -7.67
N ARG A 247 -20.05 -0.18 -7.64
CA ARG A 247 -21.21 0.34 -8.36
C ARG A 247 -21.56 1.78 -7.99
N ARG A 248 -21.28 2.21 -6.75
CA ARG A 248 -21.58 3.56 -6.23
C ARG A 248 -20.49 4.60 -6.48
N ILE A 249 -19.36 4.22 -7.06
CA ILE A 249 -18.31 5.19 -7.40
C ILE A 249 -18.88 6.27 -8.29
N VAL A 250 -18.75 7.54 -7.87
CA VAL A 250 -19.14 8.69 -8.67
C VAL A 250 -18.00 9.06 -9.61
N VAL A 251 -18.24 8.98 -10.90
CA VAL A 251 -17.20 9.21 -11.92
C VAL A 251 -17.31 10.59 -12.57
N ALA A 252 -18.51 11.15 -12.62
CA ALA A 252 -18.77 12.43 -13.29
C ALA A 252 -20.08 13.08 -12.77
N GLN A 253 -20.38 14.26 -13.27
CA GLN A 253 -21.73 14.83 -13.25
C GLN A 253 -22.27 14.98 -14.67
N ASN A 254 -23.58 14.90 -14.82
CA ASN A 254 -24.25 15.24 -16.07
C ASN A 254 -24.52 16.76 -16.19
N ALA A 255 -25.05 17.20 -17.32
CA ALA A 255 -25.35 18.60 -17.57
C ALA A 255 -26.39 19.21 -16.58
N ALA A 256 -27.21 18.38 -15.96
CA ALA A 256 -28.16 18.79 -14.92
C ALA A 256 -27.51 18.88 -13.52
N GLY A 257 -26.26 18.49 -13.38
CA GLY A 257 -25.52 18.46 -12.10
C GLY A 257 -25.76 17.19 -11.28
N GLU A 258 -26.41 16.18 -11.82
CA GLU A 258 -26.65 14.91 -11.17
C GLU A 258 -25.40 14.01 -11.25
N ALA A 259 -25.15 13.23 -10.21
CA ALA A 259 -24.02 12.30 -10.16
C ALA A 259 -24.21 11.15 -11.16
N VAL A 260 -23.16 10.86 -11.92
CA VAL A 260 -23.05 9.66 -12.77
C VAL A 260 -22.13 8.67 -12.08
N THR A 261 -22.59 7.44 -11.92
CA THR A 261 -21.87 6.39 -11.18
C THR A 261 -21.29 5.31 -12.11
N ALA A 262 -20.39 4.50 -11.58
CA ALA A 262 -19.91 3.31 -12.27
C ALA A 262 -21.06 2.32 -12.59
N GLY A 263 -22.10 2.28 -11.74
CA GLY A 263 -23.30 1.49 -11.97
C GLY A 263 -24.13 1.96 -13.17
N ASP A 264 -24.21 3.28 -13.41
CA ASP A 264 -24.89 3.85 -14.57
C ASP A 264 -24.16 3.53 -15.87
N LEU A 265 -22.83 3.40 -15.80
CA LEU A 265 -21.99 2.93 -16.92
C LEU A 265 -21.98 1.40 -17.07
N GLN A 266 -22.66 0.66 -16.19
CA GLN A 266 -22.65 -0.81 -16.13
C GLN A 266 -21.22 -1.38 -15.95
N ALA A 267 -20.35 -0.65 -15.22
CA ALA A 267 -18.95 -0.97 -14.99
C ALA A 267 -18.71 -1.66 -13.63
N ASP A 268 -19.66 -2.45 -13.18
CA ASP A 268 -19.64 -3.10 -11.86
C ASP A 268 -19.43 -4.63 -11.93
N GLY A 269 -19.06 -5.12 -13.10
CA GLY A 269 -18.89 -6.53 -13.44
C GLY A 269 -17.57 -7.18 -13.09
#